data_bcc8216f9684de52c06e3cdd46581d33
#
_entry.id   bcc8216f9684de52c06e3cdd46581d33
#
_cell.length_a   1.000
_cell.length_b   1.000
_cell.length_c   1.000
_cell.angle_alpha   90.00
_cell.angle_beta   90.00
_cell.angle_gamma   90.00
#
_symmetry.space_group_name_H-M   'P 1'
#
loop_
_entity.id
_entity.type
_entity.pdbx_description
1 polymer ?
#
loop_
_entity_poly.entity_id
_entity_poly.type
_entity_poly.pdbx_seq_one_letter_code
_entity_poly.pdbx_strand_id
1 'polypeptide(L)'
;FRHWLTALPDARQQGKVVYNKIFCIWSALSIFMQALGSRRQFDREAVADAARTTHVLLDNLNQLAGTEQQDILHGDALDDYLCSLPSCHLEQIPPKMVQRLIRMRALDYARLFGLYLIVIDATGIGHYHKRHCRHCLTQKRNGKILYYHLVLEAKLITPEGMVFSIGSEFVENSDPSATKQDCELAALPRLAAKIKERFPRLPICVLLDALYANHNVMALCDHYQWHRIISFKATRLPTAFREFHTLKSLCPENTLVTRIDDRYQRLSWVDDLQHDNHRFTGFDCLTYNDDGEQIYFAWLTDLPLNARTVVTLANHGGRKRWTIENQGFNNQKHQGYELEHAYSENNNAAKNYYFILQIAHALLQLLTHGLVAAAFKSVIGTMKNFFIRFADSLRHELISPRAVCPEACAPIQIRLAPT
;
A
#
# COMPACT_ATOMS: atom_id res chain seq x y z
N PHE A 1 -10.22 7.90 14.33
CA PHE A 1 -9.38 8.58 13.36
C PHE A 1 -9.09 10.02 13.79
N ARG A 2 -10.11 10.81 14.11
CA ARG A 2 -9.99 12.23 14.46
C ARG A 2 -8.95 12.51 15.55
N HIS A 3 -8.88 11.70 16.62
CA HIS A 3 -7.90 11.90 17.69
C HIS A 3 -6.44 11.78 17.21
N TRP A 4 -6.14 10.98 16.18
CA TRP A 4 -4.80 10.94 15.58
C TRP A 4 -4.46 12.24 14.86
N LEU A 5 -5.45 12.84 14.17
CA LEU A 5 -5.27 14.15 13.51
C LEU A 5 -5.08 15.27 14.53
N THR A 6 -5.83 15.24 15.64
CA THR A 6 -5.70 16.22 16.74
C THR A 6 -4.30 16.17 17.36
N ALA A 7 -3.69 14.98 17.45
CA ALA A 7 -2.36 14.79 18.02
C ALA A 7 -1.21 15.23 17.10
N LEU A 8 -1.48 15.59 15.84
CA LEU A 8 -0.44 16.10 14.93
C LEU A 8 0.12 17.43 15.47
N PRO A 9 1.45 17.66 15.40
CA PRO A 9 2.03 18.93 15.77
C PRO A 9 1.59 20.04 14.82
N ASP A 10 1.63 21.27 15.28
CA ASP A 10 1.45 22.47 14.47
C ASP A 10 2.55 23.47 14.83
N ALA A 11 3.54 23.58 13.97
CA ALA A 11 4.69 24.45 14.17
C ALA A 11 4.42 25.91 13.74
N ARG A 12 3.23 26.19 13.18
CA ARG A 12 2.87 27.53 12.72
C ARG A 12 2.69 28.48 13.93
N GLN A 13 3.02 29.74 13.72
CA GLN A 13 2.85 30.77 14.75
C GLN A 13 1.36 30.97 15.08
N GLN A 14 0.94 30.61 16.29
CA GLN A 14 -0.46 30.54 16.71
C GLN A 14 -1.30 31.79 16.36
N GLY A 15 -0.77 32.99 16.53
CA GLY A 15 -1.49 34.24 16.20
C GLY A 15 -1.64 34.52 14.69
N LYS A 16 -1.05 33.69 13.82
CA LYS A 16 -1.11 33.83 12.35
C LYS A 16 -1.76 32.65 11.66
N VAL A 17 -2.23 31.66 12.43
CA VAL A 17 -2.91 30.49 11.88
C VAL A 17 -4.33 30.89 11.46
N VAL A 18 -4.59 30.88 10.16
CA VAL A 18 -5.92 31.11 9.58
C VAL A 18 -6.71 29.79 9.57
N TYR A 19 -6.12 28.73 9.04
CA TYR A 19 -6.80 27.43 8.89
C TYR A 19 -6.35 26.44 9.95
N ASN A 20 -7.32 25.79 10.60
CA ASN A 20 -7.05 24.72 11.57
C ASN A 20 -6.32 23.55 10.90
N LYS A 21 -5.35 22.95 11.59
CA LYS A 21 -4.56 21.80 11.07
C LYS A 21 -5.41 20.61 10.65
N ILE A 22 -6.51 20.34 11.39
CA ILE A 22 -7.39 19.20 11.06
C ILE A 22 -8.15 19.50 9.78
N PHE A 23 -8.60 20.75 9.59
CA PHE A 23 -9.23 21.21 8.35
C PHE A 23 -8.26 21.08 7.17
N CYS A 24 -6.98 21.47 7.31
CA CYS A 24 -5.96 21.28 6.28
C CYS A 24 -5.81 19.80 5.89
N ILE A 25 -5.78 18.89 6.86
CA ILE A 25 -5.65 17.45 6.55
C ILE A 25 -6.91 16.90 5.86
N TRP A 26 -8.12 17.30 6.27
CA TRP A 26 -9.34 16.88 5.58
C TRP A 26 -9.42 17.46 4.16
N SER A 27 -8.98 18.69 3.95
CA SER A 27 -8.85 19.28 2.62
C SER A 27 -7.87 18.49 1.74
N ALA A 28 -6.71 18.10 2.28
CA ALA A 28 -5.75 17.26 1.56
C ALA A 28 -6.32 15.85 1.25
N LEU A 29 -7.02 15.22 2.21
CA LEU A 29 -7.68 13.93 2.00
C LEU A 29 -8.75 14.04 0.89
N SER A 30 -9.47 15.15 0.83
CA SER A 30 -10.53 15.35 -0.17
C SER A 30 -9.99 15.40 -1.60
N ILE A 31 -8.73 15.83 -1.81
CA ILE A 31 -8.07 15.78 -3.13
C ILE A 31 -8.05 14.34 -3.66
N PHE A 32 -7.67 13.38 -2.81
CA PHE A 32 -7.57 11.98 -3.19
C PHE A 32 -8.92 11.27 -3.17
N MET A 33 -9.76 11.55 -2.19
CA MET A 33 -11.08 10.92 -2.04
C MET A 33 -12.06 11.32 -3.14
N GLN A 34 -11.91 12.50 -3.72
CA GLN A 34 -12.70 12.97 -4.87
C GLN A 34 -12.00 12.72 -6.22
N ALA A 35 -10.84 12.06 -6.24
CA ALA A 35 -10.05 11.80 -7.44
C ALA A 35 -9.73 13.07 -8.25
N LEU A 36 -9.38 14.17 -7.59
CA LEU A 36 -9.12 15.46 -8.24
C LEU A 36 -7.78 15.50 -8.98
N GLY A 37 -6.84 14.64 -8.63
CA GLY A 37 -5.56 14.47 -9.32
C GLY A 37 -4.57 15.62 -9.13
N SER A 38 -4.95 16.77 -8.58
CA SER A 38 -4.03 17.89 -8.33
C SER A 38 -4.57 18.90 -7.32
N ARG A 39 -3.69 19.70 -6.72
CA ARG A 39 -4.05 20.86 -5.90
C ARG A 39 -4.85 21.91 -6.70
N ARG A 40 -4.46 22.15 -7.94
CA ARG A 40 -5.16 23.11 -8.83
C ARG A 40 -6.62 22.71 -9.10
N GLN A 41 -6.90 21.41 -9.19
CA GLN A 41 -8.29 20.99 -9.34
C GLN A 41 -9.07 21.18 -8.04
N PHE A 42 -8.42 20.97 -6.88
CA PHE A 42 -9.02 21.30 -5.59
C PHE A 42 -9.36 22.79 -5.46
N ASP A 43 -8.47 23.69 -5.89
CA ASP A 43 -8.74 25.14 -5.91
C ASP A 43 -9.94 25.49 -6.80
N ARG A 44 -10.11 24.82 -7.94
CA ARG A 44 -11.29 25.01 -8.80
C ARG A 44 -12.59 24.57 -8.12
N GLU A 45 -12.56 23.46 -7.36
CA GLU A 45 -13.72 23.03 -6.60
C GLU A 45 -14.05 24.01 -5.46
N ALA A 46 -13.02 24.56 -4.79
CA ALA A 46 -13.21 25.60 -3.78
C ALA A 46 -13.85 26.87 -4.35
N VAL A 47 -13.39 27.33 -5.50
CA VAL A 47 -13.99 28.47 -6.22
C VAL A 47 -15.43 28.16 -6.65
N ALA A 48 -15.68 26.96 -7.16
CA ALA A 48 -17.03 26.54 -7.56
C ALA A 48 -17.99 26.46 -6.37
N ASP A 49 -17.52 26.00 -5.20
CA ASP A 49 -18.30 25.98 -3.96
C ASP A 49 -18.62 27.41 -3.47
N ALA A 50 -17.62 28.31 -3.47
CA ALA A 50 -17.77 29.70 -3.08
C ALA A 50 -18.72 30.51 -3.99
N ALA A 51 -18.91 30.10 -5.23
CA ALA A 51 -19.80 30.72 -6.18
C ALA A 51 -21.29 30.30 -6.01
N ARG A 52 -21.56 29.32 -5.13
CA ARG A 52 -22.92 28.80 -4.86
C ARG A 52 -23.60 29.57 -3.72
N THR A 53 -24.91 29.49 -3.65
CA THR A 53 -25.69 30.02 -2.52
C THR A 53 -25.54 29.19 -1.24
N THR A 54 -25.16 27.92 -1.38
CA THR A 54 -24.85 26.99 -0.28
C THR A 54 -23.46 26.45 -0.45
N HIS A 55 -22.63 26.58 0.58
CA HIS A 55 -21.22 26.16 0.58
C HIS A 55 -21.08 24.72 1.10
N VAL A 56 -21.68 23.75 0.40
CA VAL A 56 -21.80 22.36 0.87
C VAL A 56 -20.46 21.69 1.09
N LEU A 57 -19.49 21.92 0.20
CA LEU A 57 -18.15 21.34 0.36
C LEU A 57 -17.42 21.91 1.59
N LEU A 58 -17.51 23.23 1.79
CA LEU A 58 -16.96 23.90 2.97
C LEU A 58 -17.60 23.37 4.26
N ASP A 59 -18.94 23.28 4.28
CA ASP A 59 -19.70 22.79 5.42
C ASP A 59 -19.33 21.34 5.76
N ASN A 60 -19.19 20.49 4.75
CA ASN A 60 -18.78 19.10 4.92
C ASN A 60 -17.34 18.98 5.46
N LEU A 61 -16.41 19.81 4.96
CA LEU A 61 -15.03 19.85 5.47
C LEU A 61 -15.00 20.33 6.93
N ASN A 62 -15.78 21.36 7.26
CA ASN A 62 -15.94 21.85 8.63
C ASN A 62 -16.51 20.78 9.56
N GLN A 63 -17.51 20.05 9.14
CA GLN A 63 -18.09 18.95 9.91
C GLN A 63 -17.09 17.83 10.17
N LEU A 64 -16.39 17.38 9.14
CA LEU A 64 -15.35 16.34 9.26
C LEU A 64 -14.20 16.79 10.15
N ALA A 65 -13.78 18.04 10.04
CA ALA A 65 -12.72 18.62 10.84
C ALA A 65 -13.17 19.01 12.25
N GLY A 66 -14.46 19.33 12.45
CA GLY A 66 -15.02 19.93 13.65
C GLY A 66 -14.51 21.36 13.83
N THR A 67 -14.62 22.15 12.79
CA THR A 67 -14.17 23.56 12.70
C THR A 67 -15.30 24.42 12.10
N GLU A 68 -15.09 25.75 12.11
CA GLU A 68 -16.01 26.75 11.57
C GLU A 68 -15.25 27.70 10.64
N GLN A 69 -14.49 27.13 9.68
CA GLN A 69 -13.78 27.93 8.69
C GLN A 69 -14.77 28.63 7.77
N GLN A 70 -14.45 29.85 7.35
CA GLN A 70 -15.34 30.68 6.53
C GLN A 70 -15.13 30.45 5.02
N ASP A 71 -14.01 29.87 4.65
CA ASP A 71 -13.63 29.54 3.28
C ASP A 71 -12.79 28.27 3.20
N ILE A 72 -12.67 27.71 2.01
CA ILE A 72 -11.78 26.58 1.73
C ILE A 72 -10.41 27.14 1.42
N LEU A 73 -9.36 26.61 2.11
CA LEU A 73 -7.98 27.06 1.90
C LEU A 73 -7.52 26.79 0.46
N HIS A 74 -6.70 27.70 -0.06
CA HIS A 74 -6.01 27.51 -1.35
C HIS A 74 -4.95 26.41 -1.25
N GLY A 75 -4.70 25.71 -2.37
CA GLY A 75 -3.71 24.63 -2.44
C GLY A 75 -2.30 25.03 -2.02
N ASP A 76 -1.93 26.29 -2.19
CA ASP A 76 -0.61 26.77 -1.73
C ASP A 76 -0.56 26.90 -0.19
N ALA A 77 -1.63 27.38 0.45
CA ALA A 77 -1.72 27.43 1.92
C ALA A 77 -1.73 26.01 2.51
N LEU A 78 -2.33 25.05 1.81
CA LEU A 78 -2.26 23.65 2.17
C LEU A 78 -0.82 23.12 2.06
N ASP A 79 -0.11 23.44 0.98
CA ASP A 79 1.28 23.03 0.78
C ASP A 79 2.20 23.61 1.83
N ASP A 80 2.05 24.89 2.18
CA ASP A 80 2.80 25.56 3.24
C ASP A 80 2.62 24.85 4.61
N TYR A 81 1.40 24.44 4.93
CA TYR A 81 1.16 23.66 6.14
C TYR A 81 1.88 22.30 6.07
N LEU A 82 1.77 21.58 4.94
CA LEU A 82 2.43 20.27 4.79
C LEU A 82 3.96 20.37 4.70
N CYS A 83 4.52 21.50 4.25
CA CYS A 83 5.93 21.77 4.33
C CYS A 83 6.41 21.89 5.79
N SER A 84 5.58 22.46 6.66
CA SER A 84 5.89 22.66 8.08
C SER A 84 5.68 21.43 8.97
N LEU A 85 4.84 20.47 8.53
CA LEU A 85 4.52 19.26 9.27
C LEU A 85 5.58 18.17 9.01
N PRO A 86 6.37 17.74 10.03
CA PRO A 86 7.32 16.63 9.81
C PRO A 86 6.61 15.36 9.39
N SER A 87 7.05 14.77 8.27
CA SER A 87 6.34 13.66 7.60
C SER A 87 6.26 12.38 8.45
N CYS A 88 7.15 12.20 9.41
CA CYS A 88 7.11 11.08 10.37
C CYS A 88 5.81 11.02 11.20
N HIS A 89 5.09 12.13 11.35
CA HIS A 89 3.81 12.14 12.06
C HIS A 89 2.67 11.55 11.22
N LEU A 90 2.58 11.89 9.93
CA LEU A 90 1.59 11.29 9.03
C LEU A 90 1.94 9.84 8.69
N GLU A 91 3.23 9.51 8.61
CA GLU A 91 3.72 8.14 8.40
C GLU A 91 3.15 7.12 9.39
N GLN A 92 2.85 7.54 10.60
CA GLN A 92 2.32 6.65 11.65
C GLN A 92 0.84 6.33 11.49
N ILE A 93 0.08 7.12 10.72
CA ILE A 93 -1.38 6.97 10.66
C ILE A 93 -1.82 5.69 9.93
N PRO A 94 -1.34 5.36 8.71
CA PRO A 94 -1.72 4.13 8.04
C PRO A 94 -1.47 2.86 8.89
N PRO A 95 -0.29 2.66 9.51
CA PRO A 95 -0.09 1.51 10.42
C PRO A 95 -1.05 1.50 11.62
N LYS A 96 -1.37 2.67 12.21
CA LYS A 96 -2.34 2.75 13.31
C LYS A 96 -3.76 2.34 12.87
N MET A 97 -4.16 2.65 11.63
CA MET A 97 -5.42 2.18 11.05
C MET A 97 -5.43 0.65 10.97
N VAL A 98 -4.36 0.05 10.47
CA VAL A 98 -4.23 -1.42 10.38
C VAL A 98 -4.22 -2.07 11.76
N GLN A 99 -3.49 -1.51 12.73
CA GLN A 99 -3.52 -1.97 14.12
C GLN A 99 -4.94 -1.95 14.70
N ARG A 100 -5.74 -0.94 14.36
CA ARG A 100 -7.14 -0.86 14.79
C ARG A 100 -7.98 -1.96 14.17
N LEU A 101 -7.84 -2.23 12.86
CA LEU A 101 -8.53 -3.30 12.16
C LEU A 101 -8.18 -4.68 12.74
N ILE A 102 -6.89 -4.93 13.03
CA ILE A 102 -6.44 -6.17 13.67
C ILE A 102 -7.04 -6.33 15.06
N ARG A 103 -7.03 -5.28 15.91
CA ARG A 103 -7.64 -5.33 17.24
C ARG A 103 -9.16 -5.57 17.20
N MET A 104 -9.82 -5.11 16.15
CA MET A 104 -11.24 -5.36 15.90
C MET A 104 -11.51 -6.74 15.28
N ARG A 105 -10.47 -7.54 15.00
CA ARG A 105 -10.52 -8.81 14.28
C ARG A 105 -11.13 -8.72 12.88
N ALA A 106 -11.13 -7.51 12.29
CA ALA A 106 -11.70 -7.30 10.97
C ALA A 106 -10.87 -7.94 9.85
N LEU A 107 -9.60 -8.28 10.12
CA LEU A 107 -8.66 -8.89 9.17
C LEU A 107 -8.31 -10.35 9.52
N ASP A 108 -8.96 -10.98 10.50
CA ASP A 108 -8.62 -12.35 10.92
C ASP A 108 -8.86 -13.37 9.80
N TYR A 109 -9.86 -13.17 8.97
CA TYR A 109 -10.17 -14.01 7.80
C TYR A 109 -9.11 -13.95 6.70
N ALA A 110 -8.28 -12.89 6.68
CA ALA A 110 -7.24 -12.69 5.67
C ALA A 110 -5.93 -13.45 5.96
N ARG A 111 -5.90 -14.25 7.03
CA ARG A 111 -4.71 -15.03 7.40
C ARG A 111 -4.58 -16.29 6.55
N LEU A 112 -3.38 -16.52 6.04
CA LEU A 112 -2.99 -17.77 5.41
C LEU A 112 -2.18 -18.59 6.42
N PHE A 113 -2.65 -19.77 6.82
CA PHE A 113 -2.03 -20.60 7.87
C PHE A 113 -1.75 -19.84 9.18
N GLY A 114 -2.67 -18.93 9.56
CA GLY A 114 -2.52 -18.08 10.74
C GLY A 114 -1.62 -16.86 10.57
N LEU A 115 -0.99 -16.66 9.41
CA LEU A 115 -0.05 -15.58 9.09
C LEU A 115 -0.74 -14.49 8.27
N TYR A 116 -0.44 -13.23 8.55
CA TYR A 116 -0.79 -12.12 7.67
C TYR A 116 0.20 -12.03 6.51
N LEU A 117 -0.32 -11.93 5.30
CA LEU A 117 0.50 -11.77 4.11
C LEU A 117 0.88 -10.31 3.93
N ILE A 118 2.17 -10.05 3.91
CA ILE A 118 2.75 -8.72 3.71
C ILE A 118 3.53 -8.71 2.41
N VAL A 119 3.05 -7.99 1.43
CA VAL A 119 3.81 -7.80 0.18
C VAL A 119 4.72 -6.59 0.32
N ILE A 120 5.99 -6.74 -0.04
CA ILE A 120 6.94 -5.63 -0.07
C ILE A 120 7.41 -5.45 -1.51
N ASP A 121 7.24 -4.24 -2.03
CA ASP A 121 7.65 -3.87 -3.39
C ASP A 121 7.88 -2.37 -3.47
N ALA A 122 8.62 -1.91 -4.47
CA ALA A 122 8.93 -0.51 -4.65
C ALA A 122 8.15 0.11 -5.81
N THR A 123 7.84 1.40 -5.67
CA THR A 123 7.20 2.17 -6.75
C THR A 123 7.79 3.56 -6.88
N GLY A 124 7.88 4.04 -8.13
CA GLY A 124 8.21 5.43 -8.42
C GLY A 124 7.08 6.38 -8.02
N ILE A 125 7.44 7.50 -7.41
CA ILE A 125 6.50 8.55 -6.99
C ILE A 125 6.75 9.89 -7.66
N GLY A 126 7.63 9.94 -8.66
CA GLY A 126 7.92 11.10 -9.47
C GLY A 126 9.11 10.86 -10.40
N HIS A 127 9.04 11.40 -11.59
CA HIS A 127 10.10 11.30 -12.60
C HIS A 127 10.36 12.69 -13.19
N TYR A 128 11.65 13.08 -13.26
CA TYR A 128 12.04 14.42 -13.65
C TYR A 128 13.19 14.38 -14.67
N HIS A 129 13.18 15.30 -15.63
CA HIS A 129 14.27 15.46 -16.61
C HIS A 129 15.45 16.29 -16.07
N LYS A 130 15.24 17.01 -14.98
CA LYS A 130 16.26 17.79 -14.26
C LYS A 130 16.26 17.36 -12.79
N ARG A 131 17.39 17.55 -12.11
CA ARG A 131 17.47 17.29 -10.66
C ARG A 131 16.47 18.18 -9.95
N HIS A 132 15.50 17.55 -9.28
CA HIS A 132 14.43 18.23 -8.56
C HIS A 132 14.88 18.63 -7.16
N CYS A 133 15.55 17.70 -6.45
CA CYS A 133 16.07 17.94 -5.10
C CYS A 133 17.37 17.16 -4.87
N ARG A 134 18.02 17.38 -3.71
CA ARG A 134 19.24 16.65 -3.33
C ARG A 134 19.02 15.14 -3.12
N HIS A 135 17.80 14.71 -2.83
CA HIS A 135 17.45 13.32 -2.52
C HIS A 135 17.13 12.47 -3.75
N CYS A 136 17.02 13.09 -4.94
CA CYS A 136 16.71 12.36 -6.17
C CYS A 136 17.70 11.23 -6.42
N LEU A 137 17.15 10.06 -6.76
CA LEU A 137 17.89 8.98 -7.40
C LEU A 137 18.09 9.30 -8.88
N THR A 138 19.07 8.65 -9.49
CA THR A 138 19.40 8.83 -10.90
C THR A 138 19.42 7.51 -11.64
N GLN A 139 18.89 7.50 -12.85
CA GLN A 139 18.97 6.37 -13.78
C GLN A 139 19.37 6.84 -15.16
N LYS A 140 20.32 6.17 -15.78
CA LYS A 140 20.66 6.41 -17.17
C LYS A 140 19.74 5.59 -18.08
N ARG A 141 18.92 6.26 -18.90
CA ARG A 141 18.01 5.61 -19.85
C ARG A 141 18.13 6.27 -21.22
N ASN A 142 18.40 5.47 -22.25
CA ASN A 142 18.58 5.96 -23.63
C ASN A 142 19.58 7.14 -23.74
N GLY A 143 20.71 7.06 -23.03
CA GLY A 143 21.75 8.10 -23.02
C GLY A 143 21.42 9.35 -22.19
N LYS A 144 20.21 9.49 -21.67
CA LYS A 144 19.78 10.62 -20.82
C LYS A 144 19.76 10.22 -19.35
N ILE A 145 20.02 11.18 -18.47
CA ILE A 145 19.88 11.00 -17.03
C ILE A 145 18.44 11.35 -16.67
N LEU A 146 17.75 10.38 -16.06
CA LEU A 146 16.44 10.54 -15.44
C LEU A 146 16.62 10.66 -13.93
N TYR A 147 15.96 11.64 -13.33
CA TYR A 147 15.89 11.82 -11.87
C TYR A 147 14.54 11.31 -11.39
N TYR A 148 14.52 10.62 -10.26
CA TYR A 148 13.27 10.04 -9.75
C TYR A 148 13.29 9.87 -8.23
N HIS A 149 12.11 9.73 -7.66
CA HIS A 149 11.91 9.30 -6.28
C HIS A 149 11.29 7.92 -6.25
N LEU A 150 11.68 7.14 -5.27
CA LEU A 150 11.25 5.77 -5.08
C LEU A 150 10.82 5.57 -3.63
N VAL A 151 9.76 4.81 -3.42
CA VAL A 151 9.34 4.37 -2.09
C VAL A 151 9.24 2.85 -2.07
N LEU A 152 9.86 2.24 -1.07
CA LEU A 152 9.66 0.84 -0.73
C LEU A 152 8.49 0.75 0.23
N GLU A 153 7.45 0.01 -0.15
CA GLU A 153 6.18 -0.06 0.55
C GLU A 153 5.90 -1.47 1.02
N ALA A 154 5.45 -1.62 2.26
CA ALA A 154 4.94 -2.87 2.80
C ALA A 154 3.43 -2.77 2.98
N LYS A 155 2.68 -3.66 2.33
CA LYS A 155 1.22 -3.70 2.41
C LYS A 155 0.72 -5.04 2.93
N LEU A 156 -0.14 -4.99 3.95
CA LEU A 156 -0.98 -6.12 4.32
C LEU A 156 -2.04 -6.30 3.24
N ILE A 157 -2.14 -7.50 2.71
CA ILE A 157 -3.10 -7.84 1.66
C ILE A 157 -4.19 -8.78 2.18
N THR A 158 -5.36 -8.70 1.55
CA THR A 158 -6.48 -9.62 1.83
C THR A 158 -6.79 -10.48 0.60
N PRO A 159 -7.51 -11.60 0.76
CA PRO A 159 -7.93 -12.46 -0.36
C PRO A 159 -8.69 -11.70 -1.44
N GLU A 160 -9.54 -10.75 -1.07
CA GLU A 160 -10.38 -9.94 -1.96
C GLU A 160 -9.59 -8.82 -2.67
N GLY A 161 -8.30 -8.65 -2.34
CA GLY A 161 -7.43 -7.68 -2.98
C GLY A 161 -7.35 -6.32 -2.30
N MET A 162 -7.89 -6.16 -1.08
CA MET A 162 -7.58 -4.95 -0.30
C MET A 162 -6.09 -4.92 0.07
N VAL A 163 -5.50 -3.73 0.07
CA VAL A 163 -4.09 -3.51 0.37
C VAL A 163 -3.94 -2.33 1.34
N PHE A 164 -3.40 -2.61 2.51
CA PHE A 164 -3.26 -1.62 3.58
C PHE A 164 -1.78 -1.36 3.88
N SER A 165 -1.33 -0.11 3.80
CA SER A 165 0.04 0.29 4.14
C SER A 165 0.33 0.02 5.62
N ILE A 166 1.39 -0.74 5.90
CA ILE A 166 1.90 -0.99 7.24
C ILE A 166 3.29 -0.39 7.47
N GLY A 167 3.95 0.05 6.40
CA GLY A 167 5.24 0.71 6.45
C GLY A 167 5.69 1.19 5.10
N SER A 168 6.35 2.35 5.08
CA SER A 168 6.93 2.95 3.89
C SER A 168 8.36 3.38 4.21
N GLU A 169 9.28 3.19 3.26
CA GLU A 169 10.65 3.67 3.35
C GLU A 169 11.01 4.37 2.04
N PHE A 170 11.33 5.65 2.11
CA PHE A 170 11.79 6.39 0.94
C PHE A 170 13.22 6.02 0.61
N VAL A 171 13.45 5.62 -0.62
CA VAL A 171 14.78 5.30 -1.15
C VAL A 171 15.38 6.61 -1.65
N GLU A 172 16.32 7.15 -0.91
CA GLU A 172 16.82 8.51 -1.10
C GLU A 172 18.33 8.61 -0.88
N ASN A 173 18.99 9.47 -1.65
CA ASN A 173 20.37 9.83 -1.43
C ASN A 173 20.46 10.83 -0.27
N SER A 174 20.42 10.34 0.97
CA SER A 174 20.44 11.17 2.18
C SER A 174 21.85 11.53 2.62
N ASP A 175 22.84 10.70 2.31
CA ASP A 175 24.24 10.90 2.67
C ASP A 175 25.02 11.48 1.48
N PRO A 176 25.50 12.73 1.56
CA PRO A 176 26.32 13.33 0.49
C PRO A 176 27.67 12.63 0.29
N SER A 177 28.16 11.91 1.28
CA SER A 177 29.43 11.16 1.25
C SER A 177 29.30 9.75 0.68
N ALA A 178 28.08 9.26 0.47
CA ALA A 178 27.84 7.92 -0.04
C ALA A 178 28.39 7.76 -1.47
N THR A 179 29.23 6.76 -1.68
CA THR A 179 29.79 6.42 -2.99
C THR A 179 28.80 5.73 -3.92
N LYS A 180 27.72 5.19 -3.37
CA LYS A 180 26.64 4.52 -4.10
C LYS A 180 25.30 5.13 -3.73
N GLN A 181 24.44 5.29 -4.71
CA GLN A 181 23.06 5.72 -4.41
C GLN A 181 22.29 4.64 -3.67
N ASP A 182 21.32 5.07 -2.87
CA ASP A 182 20.41 4.17 -2.14
C ASP A 182 19.59 3.30 -3.10
N CYS A 183 19.13 2.14 -2.62
CA CYS A 183 18.37 1.18 -3.41
C CYS A 183 17.40 0.38 -2.53
N GLU A 184 16.49 -0.34 -3.16
CA GLU A 184 15.47 -1.17 -2.49
C GLU A 184 16.05 -2.16 -1.48
N LEU A 185 17.14 -2.87 -1.85
CA LEU A 185 17.77 -3.83 -0.96
C LEU A 185 18.42 -3.17 0.26
N ALA A 186 18.93 -1.95 0.13
CA ALA A 186 19.47 -1.18 1.26
C ALA A 186 18.36 -0.56 2.11
N ALA A 187 17.21 -0.24 1.52
CA ALA A 187 16.04 0.27 2.22
C ALA A 187 15.28 -0.81 3.02
N LEU A 188 15.32 -2.06 2.59
CA LEU A 188 14.55 -3.15 3.20
C LEU A 188 14.83 -3.33 4.71
N PRO A 189 16.07 -3.34 5.21
CA PRO A 189 16.32 -3.44 6.66
C PRO A 189 15.71 -2.28 7.46
N ARG A 190 15.74 -1.06 6.91
CA ARG A 190 15.14 0.12 7.55
C ARG A 190 13.61 -0.01 7.61
N LEU A 191 12.97 -0.46 6.53
CA LEU A 191 11.55 -0.74 6.48
C LEU A 191 11.16 -1.86 7.46
N ALA A 192 11.94 -2.95 7.49
CA ALA A 192 11.69 -4.09 8.37
C ALA A 192 11.75 -3.68 9.86
N ALA A 193 12.72 -2.86 10.24
CA ALA A 193 12.81 -2.31 11.60
C ALA A 193 11.57 -1.51 11.98
N LYS A 194 11.09 -0.62 11.10
CA LYS A 194 9.84 0.16 11.29
C LYS A 194 8.62 -0.76 11.46
N ILE A 195 8.51 -1.81 10.64
CA ILE A 195 7.40 -2.77 10.73
C ILE A 195 7.48 -3.53 12.06
N LYS A 196 8.65 -4.00 12.46
CA LYS A 196 8.82 -4.75 13.72
C LYS A 196 8.52 -3.89 14.94
N GLU A 197 8.93 -2.62 14.93
CA GLU A 197 8.60 -1.65 15.98
C GLU A 197 7.08 -1.46 16.12
N ARG A 198 6.39 -1.27 15.00
CA ARG A 198 4.94 -0.99 14.97
C ARG A 198 4.09 -2.24 15.21
N PHE A 199 4.58 -3.40 14.79
CA PHE A 199 3.88 -4.69 14.86
C PHE A 199 4.76 -5.78 15.49
N PRO A 200 5.18 -5.66 16.76
CA PRO A 200 6.20 -6.51 17.37
C PRO A 200 5.83 -8.00 17.46
N ARG A 201 4.52 -8.32 17.50
CA ARG A 201 3.98 -9.67 17.67
C ARG A 201 3.12 -10.15 16.50
N LEU A 202 3.07 -9.39 15.41
CA LEU A 202 2.25 -9.79 14.27
C LEU A 202 2.86 -11.03 13.61
N PRO A 203 2.11 -12.11 13.42
CA PRO A 203 2.58 -13.27 12.66
C PRO A 203 2.58 -12.92 11.17
N ILE A 204 3.77 -12.79 10.58
CA ILE A 204 3.96 -12.27 9.21
C ILE A 204 4.51 -13.36 8.30
N CYS A 205 3.98 -13.44 7.09
CA CYS A 205 4.62 -14.05 5.94
C CYS A 205 4.86 -12.96 4.88
N VAL A 206 6.12 -12.66 4.56
CA VAL A 206 6.46 -11.68 3.53
C VAL A 206 6.43 -12.32 2.13
N LEU A 207 5.82 -11.61 1.18
CA LEU A 207 5.79 -11.98 -0.23
C LEU A 207 6.71 -11.04 -1.00
N LEU A 208 7.74 -11.58 -1.62
CA LEU A 208 8.82 -10.81 -2.23
C LEU A 208 9.06 -11.26 -3.68
N ASP A 209 9.57 -10.35 -4.50
CA ASP A 209 10.02 -10.70 -5.84
C ASP A 209 11.40 -11.37 -5.84
N ALA A 210 11.89 -11.79 -7.01
CA ALA A 210 13.17 -12.49 -7.12
C ALA A 210 14.39 -11.59 -6.80
N LEU A 211 14.28 -10.25 -6.78
CA LEU A 211 15.35 -9.36 -6.37
C LEU A 211 15.79 -9.65 -4.93
N TYR A 212 14.83 -10.03 -4.10
CA TYR A 212 15.02 -10.30 -2.67
C TYR A 212 15.46 -11.75 -2.37
N ALA A 213 15.61 -12.61 -3.37
CA ALA A 213 16.11 -13.97 -3.21
C ALA A 213 17.64 -13.94 -2.98
N ASN A 214 18.08 -13.66 -1.77
CA ASN A 214 19.48 -13.60 -1.37
C ASN A 214 19.67 -13.84 0.14
N HIS A 215 20.90 -14.15 0.55
CA HIS A 215 21.28 -14.43 1.93
C HIS A 215 20.81 -13.35 2.92
N ASN A 216 21.09 -12.07 2.62
CA ASN A 216 20.81 -10.98 3.57
C ASN A 216 19.31 -10.85 3.87
N VAL A 217 18.45 -11.04 2.87
CA VAL A 217 16.99 -11.00 3.05
C VAL A 217 16.49 -12.21 3.82
N MET A 218 17.04 -13.41 3.54
CA MET A 218 16.70 -14.62 4.31
C MET A 218 17.09 -14.45 5.77
N ALA A 219 18.31 -13.98 6.05
CA ALA A 219 18.78 -13.68 7.41
C ALA A 219 17.93 -12.63 8.13
N LEU A 220 17.48 -11.60 7.41
CA LEU A 220 16.58 -10.57 7.94
C LEU A 220 15.23 -11.17 8.36
N CYS A 221 14.65 -12.04 7.52
CA CYS A 221 13.41 -12.75 7.85
C CYS A 221 13.59 -13.65 9.08
N ASP A 222 14.67 -14.41 9.14
CA ASP A 222 14.99 -15.29 10.27
C ASP A 222 15.18 -14.47 11.57
N HIS A 223 15.88 -13.33 11.51
CA HIS A 223 16.10 -12.43 12.64
C HIS A 223 14.77 -11.90 13.24
N TYR A 224 13.79 -11.54 12.37
CA TYR A 224 12.50 -11.04 12.81
C TYR A 224 11.44 -12.12 13.04
N GLN A 225 11.79 -13.38 12.78
CA GLN A 225 10.88 -14.54 12.84
C GLN A 225 9.70 -14.36 11.88
N TRP A 226 9.97 -13.88 10.68
CA TRP A 226 9.02 -13.76 9.59
C TRP A 226 9.13 -14.92 8.63
N HIS A 227 8.01 -15.54 8.32
CA HIS A 227 7.95 -16.47 7.19
C HIS A 227 8.05 -15.73 5.87
N ARG A 228 8.46 -16.44 4.82
CA ARG A 228 8.71 -15.84 3.50
C ARG A 228 8.20 -16.72 2.37
N ILE A 229 7.73 -16.09 1.30
CA ILE A 229 7.52 -16.67 -0.02
C ILE A 229 8.16 -15.71 -1.02
N ILE A 230 9.25 -16.14 -1.65
CA ILE A 230 10.04 -15.30 -2.55
C ILE A 230 10.01 -15.93 -3.95
N SER A 231 9.78 -15.12 -5.00
CA SER A 231 9.84 -15.62 -6.37
C SER A 231 11.21 -16.25 -6.66
N PHE A 232 11.20 -17.47 -7.16
CA PHE A 232 12.40 -18.26 -7.40
C PHE A 232 12.77 -18.26 -8.87
N LYS A 233 13.94 -17.71 -9.23
CA LYS A 233 14.40 -17.57 -10.61
C LYS A 233 15.87 -17.93 -10.75
N ALA A 234 16.23 -18.58 -11.86
CA ALA A 234 17.61 -18.91 -12.22
C ALA A 234 18.56 -17.69 -12.24
N THR A 235 18.04 -16.50 -12.56
CA THR A 235 18.84 -15.28 -12.64
C THR A 235 19.34 -14.79 -11.28
N ARG A 236 18.77 -15.26 -10.16
CA ARG A 236 19.12 -14.84 -8.80
C ARG A 236 19.82 -15.92 -7.99
N LEU A 237 19.34 -17.14 -8.06
CA LEU A 237 19.89 -18.29 -7.36
C LEU A 237 20.13 -19.44 -8.37
N PRO A 238 21.09 -19.30 -9.30
CA PRO A 238 21.26 -20.24 -10.42
C PRO A 238 21.55 -21.67 -9.98
N THR A 239 22.37 -21.86 -8.96
CA THR A 239 22.73 -23.18 -8.45
C THR A 239 21.55 -23.87 -7.80
N ALA A 240 20.90 -23.23 -6.82
CA ALA A 240 19.74 -23.78 -6.14
C ALA A 240 18.54 -23.99 -7.09
N PHE A 241 18.36 -23.12 -8.09
CA PHE A 241 17.31 -23.29 -9.09
C PHE A 241 17.55 -24.51 -10.00
N ARG A 242 18.81 -24.77 -10.38
CA ARG A 242 19.19 -25.98 -11.14
C ARG A 242 19.01 -27.24 -10.29
N GLU A 243 19.46 -27.21 -9.04
CA GLU A 243 19.27 -28.29 -8.08
C GLU A 243 17.77 -28.62 -7.89
N PHE A 244 16.92 -27.60 -7.69
CA PHE A 244 15.47 -27.76 -7.64
C PHE A 244 14.93 -28.54 -8.83
N HIS A 245 15.30 -28.16 -10.06
CA HIS A 245 14.82 -28.84 -11.27
C HIS A 245 15.35 -30.27 -11.41
N THR A 246 16.58 -30.54 -10.95
CA THR A 246 17.13 -31.89 -10.98
C THR A 246 16.45 -32.79 -9.95
N LEU A 247 16.34 -32.36 -8.72
CA LEU A 247 15.72 -33.13 -7.63
C LEU A 247 14.20 -33.32 -7.85
N LYS A 248 13.52 -32.34 -8.38
CA LYS A 248 12.09 -32.45 -8.73
C LYS A 248 11.79 -33.63 -9.65
N SER A 249 12.69 -33.96 -10.57
CA SER A 249 12.52 -35.12 -11.45
C SER A 249 12.75 -36.48 -10.75
N LEU A 250 13.43 -36.45 -9.62
CA LEU A 250 13.74 -37.64 -8.81
C LEU A 250 12.72 -37.92 -7.71
N CYS A 251 11.84 -36.93 -7.43
CA CYS A 251 10.81 -37.00 -6.37
C CYS A 251 9.40 -36.85 -6.97
N PRO A 252 8.93 -37.84 -7.77
CA PRO A 252 7.60 -37.77 -8.41
C PRO A 252 6.45 -37.73 -7.40
N GLU A 253 6.66 -38.26 -6.17
CA GLU A 253 5.69 -38.23 -5.06
C GLU A 253 5.40 -36.79 -4.59
N ASN A 254 6.34 -35.86 -4.80
CA ASN A 254 6.18 -34.44 -4.50
C ASN A 254 5.59 -33.65 -5.69
N THR A 255 4.73 -34.31 -6.46
CA THR A 255 4.01 -33.69 -7.58
C THR A 255 2.51 -33.92 -7.44
N LEU A 256 1.74 -32.85 -7.61
CA LEU A 256 0.28 -32.86 -7.57
C LEU A 256 -0.29 -32.24 -8.85
N VAL A 257 -1.24 -32.90 -9.45
CA VAL A 257 -2.06 -32.33 -10.55
C VAL A 257 -3.46 -32.08 -10.00
N THR A 258 -3.95 -30.87 -10.18
CA THR A 258 -5.29 -30.47 -9.70
C THR A 258 -5.96 -29.53 -10.71
N ARG A 259 -7.27 -29.35 -10.56
CA ARG A 259 -8.05 -28.38 -11.37
C ARG A 259 -8.60 -27.29 -10.44
N ILE A 260 -8.34 -26.02 -10.78
CA ILE A 260 -8.84 -24.86 -10.04
C ILE A 260 -9.37 -23.86 -11.08
N ASP A 261 -10.58 -23.36 -10.90
CA ASP A 261 -11.22 -22.37 -11.77
C ASP A 261 -11.07 -22.72 -13.27
N ASP A 262 -11.43 -23.97 -13.64
CA ASP A 262 -11.34 -24.52 -14.98
C ASP A 262 -9.92 -24.61 -15.59
N ARG A 263 -8.88 -24.41 -14.80
CA ARG A 263 -7.48 -24.52 -15.22
C ARG A 263 -6.79 -25.71 -14.56
N TYR A 264 -6.06 -26.49 -15.34
CA TYR A 264 -5.21 -27.53 -14.80
C TYR A 264 -3.92 -26.92 -14.27
N GLN A 265 -3.54 -27.33 -13.05
CA GLN A 265 -2.32 -26.95 -12.42
C GLN A 265 -1.49 -28.20 -12.07
N ARG A 266 -0.23 -28.19 -12.47
CA ARG A 266 0.78 -29.12 -11.98
C ARG A 266 1.68 -28.38 -10.99
N LEU A 267 1.68 -28.84 -9.75
CA LEU A 267 2.51 -28.30 -8.68
C LEU A 267 3.56 -29.32 -8.29
N SER A 268 4.78 -28.89 -8.06
CA SER A 268 5.86 -29.75 -7.55
C SER A 268 6.63 -29.00 -6.49
N TRP A 269 7.24 -29.72 -5.54
CA TRP A 269 8.08 -29.14 -4.50
C TRP A 269 9.28 -30.02 -4.18
N VAL A 270 10.34 -29.39 -3.69
CA VAL A 270 11.57 -30.02 -3.23
C VAL A 270 11.96 -29.38 -1.91
N ASP A 271 12.08 -30.20 -0.89
CA ASP A 271 12.48 -29.77 0.44
C ASP A 271 14.02 -29.73 0.57
N ASP A 272 14.49 -29.06 1.61
CA ASP A 272 15.90 -29.02 2.01
C ASP A 272 16.89 -28.46 0.97
N LEU A 273 16.42 -27.64 0.04
CA LEU A 273 17.32 -26.86 -0.78
C LEU A 273 18.14 -25.90 0.08
N GLN A 274 19.38 -25.64 -0.30
CA GLN A 274 20.30 -24.81 0.46
C GLN A 274 20.88 -23.67 -0.40
N HIS A 275 20.94 -22.48 0.21
CA HIS A 275 21.72 -21.36 -0.29
C HIS A 275 22.46 -20.72 0.89
N ASP A 276 23.79 -20.71 0.85
CA ASP A 276 24.62 -20.37 1.98
C ASP A 276 24.20 -21.18 3.23
N ASN A 277 23.88 -20.51 4.33
CA ASN A 277 23.45 -21.12 5.58
C ASN A 277 21.93 -21.28 5.72
N HIS A 278 21.16 -20.93 4.68
CA HIS A 278 19.70 -20.99 4.73
C HIS A 278 19.17 -22.21 4.02
N ARG A 279 18.27 -22.94 4.71
CA ARG A 279 17.48 -24.02 4.11
C ARG A 279 16.09 -23.51 3.74
N PHE A 280 15.55 -24.01 2.66
CA PHE A 280 14.23 -23.65 2.18
C PHE A 280 13.62 -24.75 1.31
N THR A 281 12.33 -24.72 1.13
CA THR A 281 11.60 -25.54 0.16
C THR A 281 11.40 -24.73 -1.11
N GLY A 282 11.83 -25.26 -2.25
CA GLY A 282 11.49 -24.75 -3.57
C GLY A 282 10.19 -25.38 -4.05
N PHE A 283 9.29 -24.60 -4.67
CA PHE A 283 8.08 -25.15 -5.28
C PHE A 283 7.68 -24.38 -6.52
N ASP A 284 6.99 -25.04 -7.42
CA ASP A 284 6.49 -24.44 -8.65
C ASP A 284 5.03 -24.79 -8.95
N CYS A 285 4.45 -24.01 -9.86
CA CYS A 285 3.13 -24.23 -10.38
C CYS A 285 3.12 -23.94 -11.89
N LEU A 286 2.86 -24.96 -12.69
CA LEU A 286 2.60 -24.83 -14.10
C LEU A 286 1.09 -24.91 -14.32
N THR A 287 0.52 -23.82 -14.85
CA THR A 287 -0.91 -23.73 -15.16
C THR A 287 -1.10 -23.83 -16.66
N TYR A 288 -2.07 -24.64 -17.07
CA TYR A 288 -2.49 -24.80 -18.46
C TYR A 288 -3.84 -24.09 -18.64
N ASN A 289 -3.90 -23.15 -19.56
CA ASN A 289 -5.14 -22.55 -20.00
C ASN A 289 -5.81 -23.43 -21.07
N ASP A 290 -7.11 -23.25 -21.28
CA ASP A 290 -7.87 -24.01 -22.29
C ASP A 290 -7.32 -23.82 -23.72
N ASP A 291 -6.70 -22.67 -23.99
CA ASP A 291 -6.01 -22.34 -25.25
C ASP A 291 -4.62 -22.99 -25.39
N GLY A 292 -4.20 -23.82 -24.44
CA GLY A 292 -2.89 -24.47 -24.41
C GLY A 292 -1.73 -23.58 -23.96
N GLU A 293 -1.99 -22.32 -23.57
CA GLU A 293 -0.97 -21.42 -23.02
C GLU A 293 -0.52 -21.93 -21.65
N GLN A 294 0.78 -21.92 -21.45
CA GLN A 294 1.42 -22.34 -20.20
C GLN A 294 1.92 -21.14 -19.41
N ILE A 295 1.50 -21.04 -18.16
CA ILE A 295 1.98 -20.02 -17.22
C ILE A 295 2.74 -20.71 -16.10
N TYR A 296 4.03 -20.39 -15.99
CA TYR A 296 4.93 -20.97 -15.00
C TYR A 296 5.31 -19.99 -13.92
N PHE A 297 5.19 -20.43 -12.68
CA PHE A 297 5.67 -19.71 -11.49
C PHE A 297 6.49 -20.65 -10.63
N ALA A 298 7.54 -20.11 -10.00
CA ALA A 298 8.30 -20.81 -8.97
C ALA A 298 8.59 -19.89 -7.79
N TRP A 299 8.62 -20.46 -6.60
CA TRP A 299 8.89 -19.76 -5.35
C TRP A 299 9.79 -20.58 -4.45
N LEU A 300 10.42 -19.91 -3.50
CA LEU A 300 11.05 -20.52 -2.34
C LEU A 300 10.33 -20.08 -1.06
N THR A 301 10.30 -20.95 -0.05
CA THR A 301 9.64 -20.70 1.23
C THR A 301 10.33 -21.48 2.36
N ASP A 302 10.18 -20.98 3.59
CA ASP A 302 10.52 -21.68 4.83
C ASP A 302 9.33 -22.41 5.45
N LEU A 303 8.14 -22.24 4.86
CA LEU A 303 6.93 -22.94 5.32
C LEU A 303 6.93 -24.39 4.86
N PRO A 304 6.48 -25.34 5.71
CA PRO A 304 6.41 -26.75 5.34
C PRO A 304 5.40 -27.00 4.22
N LEU A 305 5.80 -27.76 3.21
CA LEU A 305 4.96 -28.13 2.08
C LEU A 305 4.57 -29.60 2.09
N ASN A 306 3.40 -29.87 1.60
CA ASN A 306 2.88 -31.19 1.29
C ASN A 306 1.72 -31.06 0.29
N ALA A 307 1.15 -32.18 -0.15
CA ALA A 307 0.06 -32.20 -1.12
C ALA A 307 -1.19 -31.38 -0.70
N ARG A 308 -1.42 -31.18 0.62
CA ARG A 308 -2.57 -30.38 1.12
C ARG A 308 -2.28 -28.88 1.13
N THR A 309 -1.02 -28.48 1.34
CA THR A 309 -0.63 -27.08 1.55
C THR A 309 -0.11 -26.40 0.29
N VAL A 310 0.52 -27.16 -0.63
CA VAL A 310 1.18 -26.60 -1.82
C VAL A 310 0.23 -25.82 -2.73
N VAL A 311 -0.97 -26.32 -2.94
CA VAL A 311 -2.01 -25.64 -3.77
C VAL A 311 -2.38 -24.29 -3.16
N THR A 312 -2.64 -24.29 -1.87
CA THR A 312 -3.02 -23.07 -1.12
C THR A 312 -1.87 -22.08 -1.12
N LEU A 313 -0.63 -22.54 -0.87
CA LEU A 313 0.53 -21.66 -0.83
C LEU A 313 0.83 -21.04 -2.21
N ALA A 314 0.66 -21.80 -3.29
CA ALA A 314 0.85 -21.28 -4.63
C ALA A 314 -0.20 -20.23 -5.01
N ASN A 315 -1.50 -20.53 -4.80
CA ASN A 315 -2.61 -19.69 -5.30
C ASN A 315 -2.99 -18.55 -4.33
N HIS A 316 -2.96 -18.79 -3.03
CA HIS A 316 -3.31 -17.79 -2.00
C HIS A 316 -2.08 -17.17 -1.32
N GLY A 317 -0.87 -17.66 -1.60
CA GLY A 317 0.41 -17.11 -1.16
C GLY A 317 1.20 -16.50 -2.33
N GLY A 318 2.00 -17.29 -3.03
CA GLY A 318 2.96 -16.83 -4.03
C GLY A 318 2.37 -15.96 -5.15
N ARG A 319 1.24 -16.35 -5.71
CA ARG A 319 0.54 -15.56 -6.77
C ARG A 319 0.00 -14.24 -6.25
N LYS A 320 -0.27 -14.11 -4.95
CA LYS A 320 -0.80 -12.88 -4.33
C LYS A 320 0.24 -11.74 -4.24
N ARG A 321 1.53 -11.99 -4.53
CA ARG A 321 2.53 -10.94 -4.60
C ARG A 321 2.12 -9.81 -5.54
N TRP A 322 1.50 -10.12 -6.67
CA TRP A 322 1.03 -9.13 -7.64
C TRP A 322 -0.10 -8.21 -7.13
N THR A 323 -0.68 -8.52 -5.97
CA THR A 323 -1.77 -7.71 -5.40
C THR A 323 -1.30 -6.29 -5.06
N ILE A 324 -0.05 -6.11 -4.58
CA ILE A 324 0.48 -4.77 -4.28
C ILE A 324 0.58 -3.91 -5.54
N GLU A 325 0.98 -4.52 -6.65
CA GLU A 325 1.10 -3.82 -7.93
C GLU A 325 -0.28 -3.52 -8.51
N ASN A 326 -1.15 -4.52 -8.65
CA ASN A 326 -2.43 -4.39 -9.33
C ASN A 326 -3.46 -3.60 -8.52
N GLN A 327 -3.62 -3.88 -7.23
CA GLN A 327 -4.62 -3.25 -6.35
C GLN A 327 -4.04 -2.10 -5.51
N GLY A 328 -2.73 -2.05 -5.37
CA GLY A 328 -2.00 -0.98 -4.71
C GLY A 328 -1.57 0.08 -5.70
N PHE A 329 -0.39 -0.11 -6.30
CA PHE A 329 0.28 0.92 -7.07
C PHE A 329 -0.47 1.33 -8.35
N ASN A 330 -1.00 0.37 -9.13
CA ASN A 330 -1.74 0.69 -10.36
C ASN A 330 -3.02 1.46 -10.05
N ASN A 331 -3.74 1.09 -8.97
CA ASN A 331 -4.91 1.85 -8.55
C ASN A 331 -4.51 3.27 -8.13
N GLN A 332 -3.42 3.40 -7.36
CA GLN A 332 -2.92 4.70 -6.91
C GLN A 332 -2.33 5.56 -8.05
N LYS A 333 -1.86 4.95 -9.14
CA LYS A 333 -1.35 5.69 -10.32
C LYS A 333 -2.46 6.10 -11.29
N HIS A 334 -3.47 5.25 -11.49
CA HIS A 334 -4.36 5.34 -12.66
C HIS A 334 -5.85 5.45 -12.31
N GLN A 335 -6.24 5.38 -11.03
CA GLN A 335 -7.64 5.46 -10.61
C GLN A 335 -7.95 6.71 -9.77
N GLY A 336 -7.38 7.86 -10.18
CA GLY A 336 -7.74 9.18 -9.63
C GLY A 336 -6.88 9.65 -8.45
N TYR A 337 -5.96 8.81 -7.93
CA TYR A 337 -5.03 9.25 -6.88
C TYR A 337 -3.78 9.94 -7.44
N GLU A 338 -3.44 9.68 -8.72
CA GLU A 338 -2.32 10.28 -9.43
C GLU A 338 -1.00 10.22 -8.61
N LEU A 339 -0.61 9.02 -8.16
CA LEU A 339 0.55 8.79 -7.28
C LEU A 339 1.85 9.40 -7.83
N GLU A 340 2.01 9.44 -9.15
CA GLU A 340 3.21 9.97 -9.81
C GLU A 340 3.14 11.49 -10.05
N HIS A 341 2.03 12.15 -9.71
CA HIS A 341 1.89 13.59 -9.81
C HIS A 341 2.74 14.30 -8.75
N ALA A 342 3.46 15.36 -9.16
CA ALA A 342 4.23 16.18 -8.25
C ALA A 342 3.32 17.15 -7.46
N TYR A 343 2.73 16.66 -6.37
CA TYR A 343 1.86 17.47 -5.50
C TYR A 343 2.62 18.63 -4.82
N SER A 344 3.91 18.48 -4.56
CA SER A 344 4.77 19.51 -4.00
C SER A 344 6.21 19.36 -4.49
N GLU A 345 6.91 20.47 -4.62
CA GLU A 345 8.35 20.51 -4.86
C GLU A 345 9.16 20.34 -3.56
N ASN A 346 8.56 20.56 -2.41
CA ASN A 346 9.18 20.33 -1.12
C ASN A 346 9.17 18.84 -0.78
N ASN A 347 10.34 18.26 -0.49
CA ASN A 347 10.48 16.83 -0.22
C ASN A 347 9.66 16.36 0.99
N ASN A 348 9.57 17.18 2.04
CA ASN A 348 8.77 16.83 3.22
C ASN A 348 7.27 16.86 2.92
N ALA A 349 6.81 17.90 2.21
CA ALA A 349 5.41 17.99 1.78
C ALA A 349 5.04 16.87 0.79
N ALA A 350 5.92 16.53 -0.16
CA ALA A 350 5.70 15.40 -1.08
C ALA A 350 5.51 14.08 -0.33
N LYS A 351 6.30 13.82 0.72
CA LYS A 351 6.11 12.66 1.62
C LYS A 351 4.77 12.74 2.36
N ASN A 352 4.38 13.92 2.83
CA ASN A 352 3.11 14.12 3.48
C ASN A 352 1.92 13.84 2.54
N TYR A 353 1.97 14.30 1.28
CA TYR A 353 0.96 13.94 0.26
C TYR A 353 0.92 12.44 0.02
N TYR A 354 2.07 11.78 -0.06
CA TYR A 354 2.13 10.32 -0.17
C TYR A 354 1.41 9.61 0.99
N PHE A 355 1.66 10.01 2.24
CA PHE A 355 0.98 9.39 3.39
C PHE A 355 -0.52 9.72 3.42
N ILE A 356 -0.93 10.92 3.05
CA ILE A 356 -2.34 11.30 2.92
C ILE A 356 -3.03 10.44 1.85
N LEU A 357 -2.36 10.18 0.72
CA LEU A 357 -2.85 9.25 -0.31
C LEU A 357 -3.04 7.84 0.27
N GLN A 358 -2.08 7.32 1.03
CA GLN A 358 -2.21 5.99 1.65
C GLN A 358 -3.39 5.94 2.64
N ILE A 359 -3.62 7.01 3.40
CA ILE A 359 -4.77 7.14 4.31
C ILE A 359 -6.07 7.15 3.52
N ALA A 360 -6.17 8.01 2.48
CA ALA A 360 -7.36 8.11 1.63
C ALA A 360 -7.68 6.77 0.95
N HIS A 361 -6.66 6.10 0.40
CA HIS A 361 -6.80 4.79 -0.23
C HIS A 361 -7.33 3.73 0.76
N ALA A 362 -6.81 3.71 1.99
CA ALA A 362 -7.29 2.80 3.04
C ALA A 362 -8.76 3.10 3.41
N LEU A 363 -9.13 4.38 3.59
CA LEU A 363 -10.50 4.78 3.91
C LEU A 363 -11.47 4.37 2.80
N LEU A 364 -11.12 4.62 1.54
CA LEU A 364 -11.97 4.26 0.40
C LEU A 364 -12.11 2.75 0.21
N GLN A 365 -11.06 1.97 0.45
CA GLN A 365 -11.17 0.50 0.46
C GLN A 365 -12.12 0.02 1.56
N LEU A 366 -12.05 0.59 2.77
CA LEU A 366 -12.98 0.25 3.85
C LEU A 366 -14.43 0.64 3.52
N LEU A 367 -14.64 1.74 2.81
CA LEU A 367 -15.97 2.15 2.33
C LEU A 367 -16.50 1.20 1.25
N THR A 368 -15.65 0.77 0.31
CA THR A 368 -16.08 -0.02 -0.86
C THR A 368 -16.16 -1.54 -0.60
N HIS A 369 -15.48 -2.05 0.44
CA HIS A 369 -15.49 -3.47 0.81
C HIS A 369 -16.19 -3.73 2.15
N GLY A 370 -16.66 -2.70 2.83
CA GLY A 370 -17.45 -2.85 4.05
C GLY A 370 -18.85 -3.40 3.79
N LEU A 371 -19.51 -3.92 4.83
CA LEU A 371 -20.88 -4.46 4.72
C LEU A 371 -21.88 -3.43 4.20
N VAL A 372 -21.68 -2.14 4.49
CA VAL A 372 -22.53 -1.06 3.97
C VAL A 372 -22.42 -0.97 2.45
N ALA A 373 -21.20 -1.07 1.92
CA ALA A 373 -20.99 -1.04 0.47
C ALA A 373 -21.55 -2.27 -0.25
N ALA A 374 -21.58 -3.42 0.42
CA ALA A 374 -22.17 -4.64 -0.15
C ALA A 374 -23.65 -4.44 -0.54
N ALA A 375 -24.40 -3.65 0.25
CA ALA A 375 -25.79 -3.31 -0.05
C ALA A 375 -25.94 -2.39 -1.28
N PHE A 376 -24.91 -1.65 -1.65
CA PHE A 376 -24.92 -0.70 -2.77
C PHE A 376 -24.04 -1.12 -3.95
N LYS A 377 -23.42 -2.31 -3.89
CA LYS A 377 -22.46 -2.79 -4.90
C LYS A 377 -23.01 -2.74 -6.33
N SER A 378 -24.28 -3.12 -6.52
CA SER A 378 -24.96 -3.06 -7.81
C SER A 378 -25.16 -1.64 -8.35
N VAL A 379 -25.26 -0.65 -7.45
CA VAL A 379 -25.45 0.77 -7.79
C VAL A 379 -24.12 1.48 -8.03
N ILE A 380 -23.07 1.10 -7.27
CA ILE A 380 -21.72 1.68 -7.38
C ILE A 380 -21.06 1.25 -8.69
N GLY A 381 -21.16 -0.03 -9.07
CA GLY A 381 -20.57 -0.58 -10.29
C GLY A 381 -19.04 -0.52 -10.28
N THR A 382 -18.45 0.42 -11.02
CA THR A 382 -16.98 0.59 -11.12
C THR A 382 -16.43 1.58 -10.10
N MET A 383 -15.13 1.47 -9.77
CA MET A 383 -14.45 2.46 -8.92
C MET A 383 -14.53 3.89 -9.48
N LYS A 384 -14.49 4.04 -10.79
CA LYS A 384 -14.69 5.35 -11.44
C LYS A 384 -16.07 5.95 -11.11
N ASN A 385 -17.13 5.15 -11.21
CA ASN A 385 -18.48 5.60 -10.84
C ASN A 385 -18.59 5.89 -9.34
N PHE A 386 -17.91 5.10 -8.51
CA PHE A 386 -17.85 5.37 -7.08
C PHE A 386 -17.24 6.75 -6.79
N PHE A 387 -16.08 7.07 -7.37
CA PHE A 387 -15.45 8.39 -7.19
C PHE A 387 -16.33 9.54 -7.64
N ILE A 388 -16.98 9.41 -8.81
CA ILE A 388 -17.90 10.44 -9.32
C ILE A 388 -19.02 10.67 -8.32
N ARG A 389 -19.73 9.62 -7.90
CA ARG A 389 -20.86 9.72 -6.96
C ARG A 389 -20.42 10.24 -5.58
N PHE A 390 -19.28 9.77 -5.09
CA PHE A 390 -18.72 10.22 -3.81
C PHE A 390 -18.37 11.71 -3.86
N ALA A 391 -17.73 12.17 -4.92
CA ALA A 391 -17.43 13.59 -5.14
C ALA A 391 -18.69 14.42 -5.26
N ASP A 392 -19.70 13.95 -6.00
CA ASP A 392 -20.99 14.64 -6.14
C ASP A 392 -21.71 14.73 -4.79
N SER A 393 -21.70 13.65 -4.01
CA SER A 393 -22.31 13.67 -2.67
C SER A 393 -21.62 14.69 -1.74
N LEU A 394 -20.28 14.73 -1.73
CA LEU A 394 -19.54 15.72 -0.94
C LEU A 394 -19.81 17.18 -1.35
N ARG A 395 -20.19 17.43 -2.61
CA ARG A 395 -20.44 18.78 -3.16
C ARG A 395 -21.89 19.22 -3.09
N HIS A 396 -22.82 18.28 -2.93
CA HIS A 396 -24.26 18.57 -3.06
C HIS A 396 -25.09 18.08 -1.88
N GLU A 397 -24.56 17.22 -1.01
CA GLU A 397 -25.27 16.64 0.12
C GLU A 397 -24.53 16.96 1.42
N LEU A 398 -25.23 17.55 2.39
CA LEU A 398 -24.64 17.81 3.72
C LEU A 398 -24.49 16.51 4.52
N ILE A 399 -23.30 16.30 5.04
CA ILE A 399 -23.04 15.23 6.02
C ILE A 399 -23.86 15.53 7.28
N SER A 400 -24.67 14.58 7.72
CA SER A 400 -25.43 14.75 8.95
C SER A 400 -24.51 15.00 10.15
N PRO A 401 -24.72 16.04 10.97
CA PRO A 401 -23.94 16.29 12.18
C PRO A 401 -23.88 15.08 13.11
N ARG A 402 -24.96 14.29 13.16
CA ARG A 402 -25.00 13.04 13.94
C ARG A 402 -24.01 11.98 13.44
N ALA A 403 -23.73 11.96 12.13
CA ALA A 403 -22.80 10.97 11.55
C ALA A 403 -21.33 11.20 11.97
N VAL A 404 -20.97 12.41 12.38
CA VAL A 404 -19.62 12.80 12.79
C VAL A 404 -19.47 13.06 14.29
N CYS A 405 -20.57 13.04 15.04
CA CYS A 405 -20.60 13.25 16.49
C CYS A 405 -20.12 11.98 17.22
N PRO A 406 -18.99 12.00 17.97
CA PRO A 406 -18.49 10.84 18.70
C PRO A 406 -19.48 10.28 19.73
N GLU A 407 -20.32 11.15 20.28
CA GLU A 407 -21.30 10.80 21.35
C GLU A 407 -22.54 10.09 20.78
N ALA A 408 -22.88 10.35 19.51
CA ALA A 408 -23.99 9.71 18.82
C ALA A 408 -23.58 8.43 18.08
N CYS A 409 -22.28 8.20 17.86
CA CYS A 409 -21.77 7.00 17.22
C CYS A 409 -21.45 5.95 18.27
N ALA A 410 -22.32 4.93 18.41
CA ALA A 410 -21.90 3.69 19.04
C ALA A 410 -20.58 3.21 18.40
N PRO A 411 -19.67 2.55 19.15
CA PRO A 411 -18.40 2.09 18.58
C PRO A 411 -18.68 1.21 17.37
N ILE A 412 -18.42 1.74 16.18
CA ILE A 412 -18.63 1.04 14.92
C ILE A 412 -17.61 -0.09 14.84
N GLN A 413 -18.09 -1.32 14.82
CA GLN A 413 -17.28 -2.48 14.49
C GLN A 413 -17.23 -2.59 12.97
N ILE A 414 -16.07 -2.30 12.38
CA ILE A 414 -15.85 -2.53 10.95
C ILE A 414 -15.89 -4.03 10.70
N ARG A 415 -16.82 -4.47 9.87
CA ARG A 415 -16.90 -5.82 9.36
C ARG A 415 -16.64 -5.77 7.87
N LEU A 416 -15.66 -6.54 7.44
CA LEU A 416 -15.37 -6.76 6.03
C LEU A 416 -16.06 -8.05 5.65
N ALA A 417 -16.88 -8.03 4.61
CA ALA A 417 -17.55 -9.23 4.15
C ALA A 417 -16.53 -10.10 3.42
N PRO A 418 -16.35 -11.38 3.78
CA PRO A 418 -15.75 -12.31 2.85
C PRO A 418 -16.66 -12.42 1.63
N THR A 419 -16.09 -12.28 0.44
CA THR A 419 -16.78 -12.46 -0.83
C THR A 419 -17.08 -13.93 -1.09
#